data_0925e9b2178121a4c3b264da5aefdaf2
#
_entry.id   0925e9b2178121a4c3b264da5aefdaf2
#
_cell.length_a   1.000
_cell.length_b   1.000
_cell.length_c   1.000
_cell.angle_alpha   90.00
_cell.angle_beta   90.00
_cell.angle_gamma   90.00
#
_symmetry.space_group_name_H-M   'P 1'
#
loop_
_entity.id
_entity.type
_entity.pdbx_description
1 polymer ?
#
loop_
_entity_poly.entity_id
_entity_poly.type
_entity_poly.pdbx_seq_one_letter_code
_entity_poly.pdbx_strand_id
1 'polypeptide(L)'
;MRIKDFLNEFEADRAALPGVEKETLAKLRNKTIVISGGELARCLCYALLYNNEAKRLGIKVILLGKSRNAMASYHSELLLRDDFDFVDYNSASEISSADYVITTGICGEHTDNNPQIMIDDIAEINACAKIAKATGARVAVVNDSRIYGKAKPHRVYSENEYAELDATSPSSLAGQLMRTRETTLHSVLKNSESTVTTLRTGIILGASSNFTSVLDPVFDDIANRRDTVVPATRDRCTFVYINDVLKAIVFAMTNLEENAVYNVGGKNCNASLIMIAAVLNDIYGSRGTIESGDFTELDGCAINSNKISVNECTPDIDLETMLKICIMDKMKSEKVLRIPHSHERRLDSIHEIQLAFLLETDRICRKHNIKYFLGGGTLLGAIRH
;
A
#
# COMPACT_ATOMS: atom_id res chain seq x y z
N MET A 1 -17.73 15.57 -0.99
CA MET A 1 -16.67 15.31 -2.00
C MET A 1 -16.55 13.81 -2.16
N ARG A 2 -16.62 13.26 -3.38
CA ARG A 2 -16.67 11.80 -3.58
C ARG A 2 -15.26 11.24 -3.74
N ILE A 3 -14.97 10.12 -3.07
CA ILE A 3 -13.66 9.45 -3.17
C ILE A 3 -13.27 9.15 -4.62
N LYS A 4 -14.22 8.68 -5.43
CA LYS A 4 -13.96 8.35 -6.83
C LYS A 4 -13.45 9.51 -7.70
N ASP A 5 -13.67 10.74 -7.27
CA ASP A 5 -13.25 11.93 -8.03
C ASP A 5 -11.72 12.20 -7.89
N PHE A 6 -11.05 11.49 -6.96
CA PHE A 6 -9.61 11.56 -6.70
C PHE A 6 -8.83 10.32 -7.14
N LEU A 7 -9.51 9.27 -7.57
CA LEU A 7 -8.90 8.02 -7.97
C LEU A 7 -8.85 7.92 -9.50
N ASN A 8 -7.72 7.46 -10.02
CA ASN A 8 -7.67 7.03 -11.41
C ASN A 8 -8.47 5.72 -11.61
N GLU A 9 -8.63 5.26 -12.85
CA GLU A 9 -9.45 4.09 -13.20
C GLU A 9 -8.98 2.81 -12.44
N PHE A 10 -7.67 2.59 -12.34
CA PHE A 10 -7.11 1.42 -11.63
C PHE A 10 -7.25 1.53 -10.12
N GLU A 11 -7.05 2.73 -9.58
CA GLU A 11 -7.25 2.99 -8.16
C GLU A 11 -8.72 2.84 -7.78
N ALA A 12 -9.64 3.30 -8.61
CA ALA A 12 -11.08 3.16 -8.39
C ALA A 12 -11.52 1.68 -8.46
N ASP A 13 -10.99 0.91 -9.42
CA ASP A 13 -11.25 -0.53 -9.53
C ASP A 13 -10.73 -1.27 -8.29
N ARG A 14 -9.51 -0.98 -7.87
CA ARG A 14 -8.91 -1.50 -6.65
C ARG A 14 -9.71 -1.12 -5.40
N ALA A 15 -10.10 0.14 -5.28
CA ALA A 15 -10.86 0.65 -4.15
C ALA A 15 -12.26 0.03 -4.06
N ALA A 16 -12.83 -0.44 -5.18
CA ALA A 16 -14.11 -1.14 -5.18
C ALA A 16 -14.08 -2.51 -4.45
N LEU A 17 -12.89 -3.04 -4.13
CA LEU A 17 -12.66 -4.34 -3.50
C LEU A 17 -13.35 -5.47 -4.29
N PRO A 18 -12.95 -5.70 -5.54
CA PRO A 18 -13.51 -6.78 -6.33
C PRO A 18 -13.33 -8.13 -5.62
N GLY A 19 -14.31 -9.01 -5.72
CA GLY A 19 -14.31 -10.30 -5.04
C GLY A 19 -14.66 -10.26 -3.54
N VAL A 20 -14.97 -9.09 -2.97
CA VAL A 20 -15.54 -8.99 -1.61
C VAL A 20 -17.06 -8.83 -1.70
N GLU A 21 -17.77 -9.82 -1.18
CA GLU A 21 -19.23 -9.86 -1.22
C GLU A 21 -19.87 -8.75 -0.37
N LYS A 22 -21.12 -8.38 -0.72
CA LYS A 22 -21.86 -7.33 -0.01
C LYS A 22 -22.10 -7.68 1.45
N GLU A 23 -22.34 -8.96 1.74
CA GLU A 23 -22.57 -9.53 3.07
C GLU A 23 -21.34 -9.36 3.96
N THR A 24 -20.15 -9.61 3.41
CA THR A 24 -18.86 -9.40 4.11
C THR A 24 -18.64 -7.93 4.44
N LEU A 25 -18.86 -7.03 3.47
CA LEU A 25 -18.76 -5.58 3.70
C LEU A 25 -19.83 -5.05 4.66
N ALA A 26 -21.02 -5.66 4.69
CA ALA A 26 -22.09 -5.27 5.61
C ALA A 26 -21.72 -5.53 7.08
N LYS A 27 -20.82 -6.46 7.38
CA LYS A 27 -20.28 -6.69 8.74
C LYS A 27 -19.49 -5.49 9.27
N LEU A 28 -18.97 -4.63 8.39
CA LEU A 28 -18.27 -3.40 8.74
C LEU A 28 -19.22 -2.22 9.02
N ARG A 29 -20.53 -2.41 8.91
CA ARG A 29 -21.51 -1.32 9.09
C ARG A 29 -21.42 -0.67 10.47
N ASN A 30 -21.35 0.67 10.47
CA ASN A 30 -21.22 1.52 11.67
C ASN A 30 -19.98 1.20 12.52
N LYS A 31 -18.92 0.67 11.90
CA LYS A 31 -17.68 0.32 12.60
C LYS A 31 -16.65 1.44 12.52
N THR A 32 -15.89 1.59 13.60
CA THR A 32 -14.72 2.46 13.66
C THR A 32 -13.47 1.60 13.41
N ILE A 33 -12.72 1.96 12.37
CA ILE A 33 -11.55 1.22 11.90
C ILE A 33 -10.32 2.12 12.01
N VAL A 34 -9.39 1.76 12.87
CA VAL A 34 -8.09 2.41 13.01
C VAL A 34 -7.10 1.70 12.11
N ILE A 35 -6.39 2.44 11.28
CA ILE A 35 -5.43 1.89 10.30
C ILE A 35 -4.09 2.58 10.52
N SER A 36 -3.01 1.82 10.48
CA SER A 36 -1.66 2.32 10.67
C SER A 36 -0.68 1.64 9.70
N GLY A 37 0.32 2.38 9.26
CA GLY A 37 1.36 1.93 8.35
C GLY A 37 1.55 2.85 7.15
N GLY A 38 2.24 2.33 6.14
CA GLY A 38 2.62 3.06 4.94
C GLY A 38 1.61 3.00 3.80
N GLU A 39 2.11 2.69 2.60
CA GLU A 39 1.33 2.72 1.36
C GLU A 39 0.14 1.74 1.35
N LEU A 40 0.32 0.53 1.91
CA LEU A 40 -0.76 -0.45 2.02
C LEU A 40 -1.90 0.05 2.90
N ALA A 41 -1.57 0.69 4.04
CA ALA A 41 -2.56 1.32 4.92
C ALA A 41 -3.35 2.41 4.19
N ARG A 42 -2.67 3.22 3.39
CA ARG A 42 -3.29 4.24 2.55
C ARG A 42 -4.26 3.64 1.54
N CYS A 43 -3.85 2.61 0.81
CA CYS A 43 -4.72 1.91 -0.14
C CYS A 43 -5.98 1.35 0.56
N LEU A 44 -5.83 0.81 1.77
CA LEU A 44 -6.95 0.33 2.56
C LEU A 44 -7.90 1.47 2.98
N CYS A 45 -7.39 2.63 3.38
CA CYS A 45 -8.21 3.80 3.69
C CYS A 45 -9.09 4.18 2.49
N TYR A 46 -8.51 4.31 1.29
CA TYR A 46 -9.28 4.61 0.08
C TYR A 46 -10.33 3.53 -0.22
N ALA A 47 -9.97 2.26 -0.09
CA ALA A 47 -10.89 1.15 -0.34
C ALA A 47 -12.09 1.16 0.63
N LEU A 48 -11.85 1.36 1.91
CA LEU A 48 -12.91 1.44 2.91
C LEU A 48 -13.82 2.66 2.70
N LEU A 49 -13.24 3.84 2.47
CA LEU A 49 -14.00 5.08 2.25
C LEU A 49 -14.79 5.03 0.93
N TYR A 50 -14.24 4.44 -0.14
CA TYR A 50 -14.95 4.22 -1.39
C TYR A 50 -16.19 3.34 -1.19
N ASN A 51 -16.05 2.20 -0.50
CA ASN A 51 -17.16 1.32 -0.20
C ASN A 51 -18.14 1.91 0.82
N ASN A 52 -17.64 2.71 1.77
CA ASN A 52 -18.49 3.45 2.71
C ASN A 52 -19.44 4.39 1.97
N GLU A 53 -18.91 5.18 1.03
CA GLU A 53 -19.70 6.08 0.19
C GLU A 53 -20.66 5.30 -0.74
N ALA A 54 -20.16 4.30 -1.49
CA ALA A 54 -20.92 3.56 -2.46
C ALA A 54 -22.06 2.73 -1.87
N LYS A 55 -21.86 2.17 -0.68
CA LYS A 55 -22.77 1.21 -0.02
C LYS A 55 -23.42 1.75 1.25
N ARG A 56 -23.14 2.99 1.64
CA ARG A 56 -23.66 3.67 2.85
C ARG A 56 -23.47 2.82 4.10
N LEU A 57 -22.21 2.44 4.37
CA LEU A 57 -21.88 1.53 5.47
C LEU A 57 -21.82 2.25 6.84
N GLY A 58 -21.62 3.56 6.88
CA GLY A 58 -21.45 4.32 8.12
C GLY A 58 -20.12 4.02 8.82
N ILE A 59 -19.09 3.60 8.07
CA ILE A 59 -17.75 3.33 8.60
C ILE A 59 -17.09 4.66 8.95
N LYS A 60 -16.38 4.70 10.09
CA LYS A 60 -15.42 5.75 10.42
C LYS A 60 -14.02 5.18 10.30
N VAL A 61 -13.17 5.83 9.49
CA VAL A 61 -11.75 5.46 9.30
C VAL A 61 -10.88 6.46 10.06
N ILE A 62 -9.95 5.96 10.86
CA ILE A 62 -8.93 6.76 11.56
C ILE A 62 -7.58 6.28 11.08
N LEU A 63 -6.85 7.14 10.37
CA LEU A 63 -5.47 6.87 10.02
C LEU A 63 -4.55 7.31 11.16
N LEU A 64 -3.79 6.37 11.68
CA LEU A 64 -2.80 6.60 12.72
C LEU A 64 -1.43 6.79 12.07
N GLY A 65 -0.75 7.88 12.37
CA GLY A 65 0.53 8.21 11.73
C GLY A 65 1.38 9.19 12.53
N LYS A 66 2.51 9.62 11.96
CA LYS A 66 3.46 10.52 12.62
C LYS A 66 3.11 12.00 12.53
N SER A 67 2.52 12.41 11.42
CA SER A 67 2.37 13.83 11.11
C SER A 67 1.17 14.09 10.23
N ARG A 68 0.22 14.85 10.78
CA ARG A 68 -0.94 15.35 10.03
C ARG A 68 -0.52 16.23 8.84
N ASN A 69 0.54 17.01 8.99
CA ASN A 69 1.04 17.87 7.91
C ASN A 69 1.64 17.06 6.76
N ALA A 70 2.38 16.01 7.06
CA ALA A 70 2.89 15.12 6.02
C ALA A 70 1.74 14.40 5.29
N MET A 71 0.74 13.93 6.01
CA MET A 71 -0.47 13.34 5.43
C MET A 71 -1.22 14.37 4.55
N ALA A 72 -1.38 15.60 5.02
CA ALA A 72 -2.07 16.67 4.31
C ALA A 72 -1.36 17.08 3.01
N SER A 73 -0.03 16.97 2.92
CA SER A 73 0.72 17.31 1.72
C SER A 73 0.47 16.35 0.55
N TYR A 74 0.01 15.12 0.83
CA TYR A 74 -0.24 14.10 -0.19
C TYR A 74 -1.72 13.75 -0.35
N HIS A 75 -2.54 13.91 0.71
CA HIS A 75 -3.92 13.42 0.78
C HIS A 75 -4.83 14.39 1.54
N SER A 76 -4.71 15.69 1.24
CA SER A 76 -5.52 16.73 1.89
C SER A 76 -7.03 16.50 1.74
N GLU A 77 -7.44 15.87 0.64
CA GLU A 77 -8.84 15.55 0.34
C GLU A 77 -9.49 14.62 1.38
N LEU A 78 -8.72 13.71 1.97
CA LEU A 78 -9.22 12.81 3.01
C LEU A 78 -9.56 13.58 4.29
N LEU A 79 -8.77 14.60 4.63
CA LEU A 79 -8.99 15.43 5.83
C LEU A 79 -10.26 16.31 5.77
N LEU A 80 -10.87 16.42 4.59
CA LEU A 80 -12.12 17.16 4.38
C LEU A 80 -13.38 16.30 4.55
N ARG A 81 -13.21 15.04 4.94
CA ARG A 81 -14.31 14.08 5.07
C ARG A 81 -14.72 13.89 6.51
N ASP A 82 -16.02 13.79 6.76
CA ASP A 82 -16.60 13.55 8.10
C ASP A 82 -16.41 12.09 8.56
N ASP A 83 -16.21 11.16 7.62
CA ASP A 83 -16.00 9.73 7.87
C ASP A 83 -14.52 9.34 7.96
N PHE A 84 -13.61 10.33 7.93
CA PHE A 84 -12.16 10.13 8.04
C PHE A 84 -11.56 11.07 9.09
N ASP A 85 -10.59 10.53 9.85
CA ASP A 85 -9.77 11.34 10.76
C ASP A 85 -8.31 10.89 10.71
N PHE A 86 -7.41 11.77 11.14
CA PHE A 86 -5.99 11.47 11.34
C PHE A 86 -5.60 11.75 12.79
N VAL A 87 -4.98 10.77 13.42
CA VAL A 87 -4.46 10.85 14.78
C VAL A 87 -2.97 10.57 14.81
N ASP A 88 -2.21 11.40 15.55
CA ASP A 88 -0.78 11.17 15.77
C ASP A 88 -0.55 9.99 16.74
N TYR A 89 0.55 9.23 16.57
CA TYR A 89 0.90 8.12 17.47
C TYR A 89 0.95 8.55 18.94
N ASN A 90 1.40 9.78 19.22
CA ASN A 90 1.46 10.30 20.58
C ASN A 90 0.08 10.60 21.18
N SER A 91 -0.91 10.85 20.33
CA SER A 91 -2.30 11.07 20.68
C SER A 91 -3.17 9.80 20.60
N ALA A 92 -2.57 8.63 20.45
CA ALA A 92 -3.29 7.35 20.35
C ALA A 92 -4.28 7.10 21.50
N SER A 93 -4.02 7.64 22.70
CA SER A 93 -4.91 7.57 23.86
C SER A 93 -6.20 8.38 23.72
N GLU A 94 -6.31 9.27 22.74
CA GLU A 94 -7.52 10.04 22.44
C GLU A 94 -8.58 9.19 21.73
N ILE A 95 -8.17 8.05 21.15
CA ILE A 95 -9.07 7.10 20.49
C ILE A 95 -9.76 6.27 21.56
N SER A 96 -10.98 6.65 21.90
CA SER A 96 -11.78 6.00 22.94
C SER A 96 -12.63 4.83 22.45
N SER A 97 -12.79 4.66 21.14
CA SER A 97 -13.59 3.59 20.53
C SER A 97 -12.96 3.15 19.20
N ALA A 98 -12.75 1.86 19.07
CA ALA A 98 -12.37 1.20 17.82
C ALA A 98 -12.94 -0.23 17.83
N ASP A 99 -13.51 -0.64 16.70
CA ASP A 99 -13.91 -2.04 16.50
C ASP A 99 -12.75 -2.87 15.91
N TYR A 100 -11.95 -2.23 15.05
CA TYR A 100 -10.82 -2.86 14.38
C TYR A 100 -9.58 -1.97 14.44
N VAL A 101 -8.42 -2.57 14.63
CA VAL A 101 -7.10 -1.95 14.50
C VAL A 101 -6.30 -2.74 13.46
N ILE A 102 -5.90 -2.09 12.38
CA ILE A 102 -5.11 -2.69 11.32
C ILE A 102 -3.71 -2.05 11.34
N THR A 103 -2.68 -2.87 11.45
CA THR A 103 -1.30 -2.41 11.33
C THR A 103 -0.60 -3.11 10.17
N THR A 104 -0.10 -2.34 9.23
CA THR A 104 0.66 -2.85 8.09
C THR A 104 2.15 -2.56 8.24
N GLY A 105 2.53 -1.61 9.08
CA GLY A 105 3.91 -1.20 9.32
C GLY A 105 4.66 -1.01 8.02
N ILE A 106 5.82 -1.65 7.94
CA ILE A 106 6.72 -1.64 6.78
C ILE A 106 6.40 -2.72 5.74
N CYS A 107 5.21 -3.36 5.80
CA CYS A 107 4.83 -4.39 4.84
C CYS A 107 4.86 -3.84 3.40
N GLY A 108 5.62 -4.50 2.55
CA GLY A 108 5.79 -4.11 1.15
C GLY A 108 6.70 -2.89 0.92
N GLU A 109 7.28 -2.28 1.95
CA GLU A 109 8.16 -1.12 1.81
C GLU A 109 9.64 -1.51 1.77
N HIS A 110 10.44 -0.64 1.14
CA HIS A 110 11.90 -0.74 1.20
C HIS A 110 12.42 -0.26 2.54
N THR A 111 13.31 -1.06 3.12
CA THR A 111 13.89 -0.76 4.43
C THR A 111 15.37 -0.41 4.35
N ASP A 112 15.87 -0.03 3.17
CA ASP A 112 17.29 0.19 2.91
C ASP A 112 17.96 1.05 3.99
N ASN A 113 18.60 0.38 4.94
CA ASN A 113 19.50 0.91 5.98
C ASN A 113 19.04 2.20 6.68
N ASN A 114 17.73 2.45 6.78
CA ASN A 114 17.19 3.61 7.46
C ASN A 114 16.79 3.26 8.91
N PRO A 115 17.63 3.58 9.92
CA PRO A 115 17.32 3.26 11.33
C PRO A 115 16.06 3.99 11.84
N GLN A 116 15.62 5.07 11.18
CA GLN A 116 14.40 5.77 11.56
C GLN A 116 13.16 4.90 11.35
N ILE A 117 13.16 4.03 10.35
CA ILE A 117 12.06 3.08 10.11
C ILE A 117 11.81 2.20 11.34
N MET A 118 12.88 1.75 12.03
CA MET A 118 12.74 0.94 13.24
C MET A 118 12.06 1.72 14.37
N ILE A 119 12.46 2.98 14.58
CA ILE A 119 11.88 3.84 15.63
C ILE A 119 10.40 4.05 15.37
N ASP A 120 10.06 4.29 14.12
CA ASP A 120 8.69 4.55 13.69
C ASP A 120 7.79 3.32 13.82
N ASP A 121 8.29 2.17 13.40
CA ASP A 121 7.57 0.90 13.50
C ASP A 121 7.30 0.52 14.97
N ILE A 122 8.27 0.75 15.86
CA ILE A 122 8.08 0.54 17.31
C ILE A 122 7.02 1.51 17.87
N ALA A 123 7.03 2.77 17.47
CA ALA A 123 6.04 3.75 17.90
C ALA A 123 4.63 3.35 17.42
N GLU A 124 4.51 2.91 16.17
CA GLU A 124 3.28 2.39 15.58
C GLU A 124 2.74 1.19 16.36
N ILE A 125 3.56 0.17 16.59
CA ILE A 125 3.17 -1.05 17.32
C ILE A 125 2.64 -0.68 18.72
N ASN A 126 3.34 0.19 19.44
CA ASN A 126 2.94 0.61 20.78
C ASN A 126 1.60 1.37 20.76
N ALA A 127 1.39 2.24 19.78
CA ALA A 127 0.14 2.97 19.63
C ALA A 127 -1.03 2.01 19.33
N CYS A 128 -0.87 1.12 18.35
CA CYS A 128 -1.86 0.10 17.99
C CYS A 128 -2.22 -0.81 19.17
N ALA A 129 -1.20 -1.29 19.92
CA ALA A 129 -1.40 -2.15 21.08
C ALA A 129 -2.19 -1.43 22.21
N LYS A 130 -1.91 -0.14 22.46
CA LYS A 130 -2.63 0.67 23.44
C LYS A 130 -4.08 0.85 23.05
N ILE A 131 -4.36 1.22 21.81
CA ILE A 131 -5.73 1.40 21.30
C ILE A 131 -6.50 0.08 21.41
N ALA A 132 -5.96 -1.02 20.87
CA ALA A 132 -6.62 -2.30 20.91
C ALA A 132 -6.95 -2.73 22.35
N LYS A 133 -5.98 -2.64 23.26
CA LYS A 133 -6.17 -3.01 24.67
C LYS A 133 -7.21 -2.17 25.36
N ALA A 134 -7.32 -0.87 25.05
CA ALA A 134 -8.27 0.05 25.66
C ALA A 134 -9.69 -0.14 25.12
N THR A 135 -9.84 -0.55 23.88
CA THR A 135 -11.14 -0.61 23.17
C THR A 135 -11.68 -2.04 23.01
N GLY A 136 -10.88 -3.08 23.28
CA GLY A 136 -11.25 -4.46 22.96
C GLY A 136 -11.27 -4.76 21.46
N ALA A 137 -10.67 -3.90 20.63
CA ALA A 137 -10.72 -4.02 19.20
C ALA A 137 -10.06 -5.31 18.69
N ARG A 138 -10.63 -5.90 17.62
CA ARG A 138 -9.98 -6.98 16.87
C ARG A 138 -8.81 -6.39 16.05
N VAL A 139 -7.64 -7.00 16.16
CA VAL A 139 -6.42 -6.55 15.48
C VAL A 139 -6.14 -7.39 14.24
N ALA A 140 -5.87 -6.75 13.12
CA ALA A 140 -5.29 -7.38 11.94
C ALA A 140 -3.85 -6.88 11.75
N VAL A 141 -2.91 -7.80 11.81
CA VAL A 141 -1.48 -7.52 11.57
C VAL A 141 -1.14 -7.97 10.16
N VAL A 142 -0.55 -7.09 9.37
CA VAL A 142 -0.10 -7.43 8.01
C VAL A 142 1.42 -7.32 7.96
N ASN A 143 2.07 -8.42 7.69
CA ASN A 143 3.49 -8.56 7.45
C ASN A 143 3.71 -9.16 6.06
N ASP A 144 4.94 -9.23 5.59
CA ASP A 144 5.28 -9.94 4.36
C ASP A 144 6.23 -11.12 4.61
N SER A 145 6.57 -11.82 3.54
CA SER A 145 7.33 -13.08 3.61
C SER A 145 8.76 -12.93 4.13
N ARG A 146 9.29 -11.71 4.29
CA ARG A 146 10.58 -11.45 4.96
C ARG A 146 10.59 -11.89 6.42
N ILE A 147 9.42 -11.99 7.06
CA ILE A 147 9.27 -12.50 8.44
C ILE A 147 9.81 -13.93 8.60
N TYR A 148 9.75 -14.73 7.53
CA TYR A 148 10.27 -16.09 7.56
C TYR A 148 11.78 -16.15 7.69
N GLY A 149 12.50 -15.13 7.26
CA GLY A 149 13.96 -15.04 7.29
C GLY A 149 14.58 -15.50 5.98
N LYS A 150 15.89 -15.80 6.02
CA LYS A 150 16.64 -16.18 4.82
C LYS A 150 16.10 -17.48 4.23
N ALA A 151 15.51 -17.37 3.05
CA ALA A 151 14.90 -18.49 2.35
C ALA A 151 15.93 -19.61 2.08
N LYS A 152 15.53 -20.86 2.27
CA LYS A 152 16.30 -22.00 1.78
C LYS A 152 15.86 -22.31 0.34
N PRO A 153 16.81 -22.69 -0.53
CA PRO A 153 16.49 -23.03 -1.93
C PRO A 153 15.33 -24.02 -2.04
N HIS A 154 14.40 -23.75 -2.94
CA HIS A 154 13.25 -24.59 -3.26
C HIS A 154 12.25 -24.84 -2.10
N ARG A 155 12.40 -24.16 -0.96
CA ARG A 155 11.48 -24.31 0.15
C ARG A 155 10.28 -23.37 0.01
N VAL A 156 9.09 -23.91 0.35
CA VAL A 156 7.84 -23.15 0.47
C VAL A 156 7.46 -23.17 1.95
N TYR A 157 7.25 -21.99 2.56
CA TYR A 157 7.02 -21.85 3.99
C TYR A 157 5.53 -21.83 4.33
N SER A 158 5.16 -22.64 5.33
CA SER A 158 3.85 -22.58 5.97
C SER A 158 3.88 -21.71 7.22
N GLU A 159 2.71 -21.36 7.75
CA GLU A 159 2.56 -20.36 8.82
C GLU A 159 3.30 -20.69 10.13
N ASN A 160 3.55 -21.97 10.41
CA ASN A 160 4.23 -22.45 11.60
C ASN A 160 5.74 -22.69 11.41
N GLU A 161 6.28 -22.33 10.25
CA GLU A 161 7.69 -22.51 9.93
C GLU A 161 8.45 -21.18 10.00
N TYR A 162 9.75 -21.26 10.26
CA TYR A 162 10.66 -20.11 10.24
C TYR A 162 12.04 -20.55 9.75
N ALA A 163 12.75 -19.61 9.11
CA ALA A 163 14.16 -19.72 8.79
C ALA A 163 14.99 -18.79 9.68
N GLU A 164 16.30 -18.83 9.51
CA GLU A 164 17.24 -18.03 10.25
C GLU A 164 17.13 -16.55 9.88
N LEU A 165 17.19 -15.70 10.90
CA LEU A 165 17.40 -14.26 10.77
C LEU A 165 18.66 -13.92 11.60
N ASP A 166 19.70 -13.45 10.94
CA ASP A 166 20.91 -12.98 11.61
C ASP A 166 20.61 -11.63 12.28
N ALA A 167 20.59 -11.62 13.61
CA ALA A 167 20.30 -10.43 14.40
C ALA A 167 21.33 -9.31 14.24
N THR A 168 22.52 -9.62 13.71
CA THR A 168 23.62 -8.66 13.51
C THR A 168 23.67 -8.11 12.09
N SER A 169 22.94 -8.71 11.16
CA SER A 169 22.89 -8.28 9.75
C SER A 169 21.84 -7.19 9.53
N PRO A 170 22.25 -6.04 8.96
CA PRO A 170 21.29 -4.99 8.59
C PRO A 170 20.19 -5.48 7.63
N SER A 171 20.46 -6.44 6.77
CA SER A 171 19.47 -7.00 5.84
C SER A 171 18.35 -7.79 6.55
N SER A 172 18.54 -8.15 7.82
CA SER A 172 17.51 -8.82 8.63
C SER A 172 16.51 -7.85 9.27
N LEU A 173 16.71 -6.52 9.15
CA LEU A 173 15.92 -5.51 9.86
C LEU A 173 14.41 -5.69 9.64
N ALA A 174 13.96 -5.81 8.41
CA ALA A 174 12.55 -5.96 8.09
C ALA A 174 11.93 -7.20 8.73
N GLY A 175 12.57 -8.36 8.60
CA GLY A 175 12.10 -9.60 9.21
C GLY A 175 12.08 -9.55 10.75
N GLN A 176 13.07 -8.92 11.37
CA GLN A 176 13.12 -8.72 12.83
C GLN A 176 12.00 -7.81 13.33
N LEU A 177 11.75 -6.70 12.64
CA LEU A 177 10.64 -5.78 12.98
C LEU A 177 9.30 -6.49 12.87
N MET A 178 9.06 -7.25 11.82
CA MET A 178 7.81 -8.02 11.65
C MET A 178 7.62 -9.08 12.74
N ARG A 179 8.68 -9.80 13.14
CA ARG A 179 8.63 -10.74 14.28
C ARG A 179 8.35 -10.00 15.59
N THR A 180 9.00 -8.86 15.80
CA THR A 180 8.78 -8.02 16.98
C THR A 180 7.34 -7.53 17.05
N ARG A 181 6.75 -7.10 15.91
CA ARG A 181 5.37 -6.66 15.83
C ARG A 181 4.40 -7.77 16.25
N GLU A 182 4.50 -8.96 15.65
CA GLU A 182 3.65 -10.10 16.03
C GLU A 182 3.80 -10.42 17.52
N THR A 183 5.05 -10.59 18.00
CA THR A 183 5.33 -10.97 19.38
C THR A 183 4.80 -9.92 20.36
N THR A 184 4.99 -8.63 20.08
CA THR A 184 4.54 -7.53 20.95
C THR A 184 3.03 -7.52 21.06
N LEU A 185 2.32 -7.55 19.93
CA LEU A 185 0.85 -7.52 19.92
C LEU A 185 0.25 -8.72 20.63
N HIS A 186 0.72 -9.93 20.31
CA HIS A 186 0.25 -11.14 21.00
C HIS A 186 0.56 -11.12 22.50
N SER A 187 1.71 -10.57 22.93
CA SER A 187 2.08 -10.50 24.34
C SER A 187 1.27 -9.45 25.11
N VAL A 188 1.13 -8.25 24.55
CA VAL A 188 0.41 -7.14 25.20
C VAL A 188 -1.08 -7.41 25.31
N LEU A 189 -1.66 -8.09 24.30
CA LEU A 189 -3.09 -8.33 24.20
C LEU A 189 -3.53 -9.68 24.78
N LYS A 190 -2.60 -10.53 25.23
CA LYS A 190 -2.88 -11.89 25.72
C LYS A 190 -4.00 -12.00 26.77
N ASN A 191 -4.12 -11.00 27.65
CA ASN A 191 -5.10 -10.97 28.73
C ASN A 191 -6.11 -9.82 28.55
N SER A 192 -6.37 -9.39 27.33
CA SER A 192 -7.38 -8.40 26.98
C SER A 192 -8.52 -9.08 26.20
N GLU A 193 -9.58 -8.31 25.94
CA GLU A 193 -10.69 -8.76 25.09
C GLU A 193 -10.32 -8.74 23.60
N SER A 194 -9.18 -8.14 23.25
CA SER A 194 -8.73 -8.03 21.88
C SER A 194 -8.19 -9.36 21.35
N THR A 195 -8.45 -9.61 20.08
CA THR A 195 -7.94 -10.77 19.33
C THR A 195 -7.01 -10.31 18.22
N VAL A 196 -6.06 -11.16 17.80
CA VAL A 196 -5.05 -10.82 16.79
C VAL A 196 -5.09 -11.82 15.65
N THR A 197 -5.49 -11.38 14.47
CA THR A 197 -5.37 -12.16 13.22
C THR A 197 -4.17 -11.65 12.43
N THR A 198 -3.26 -12.53 12.08
CA THR A 198 -2.02 -12.17 11.36
C THR A 198 -2.09 -12.62 9.91
N LEU A 199 -1.78 -11.73 8.99
CA LEU A 199 -1.61 -11.98 7.57
C LEU A 199 -0.13 -11.83 7.20
N ARG A 200 0.42 -12.82 6.48
CA ARG A 200 1.80 -12.77 5.97
C ARG A 200 1.75 -12.88 4.45
N THR A 201 1.97 -11.76 3.78
CA THR A 201 1.82 -11.66 2.33
C THR A 201 3.07 -12.12 1.58
N GLY A 202 2.89 -12.53 0.34
CA GLY A 202 3.97 -12.54 -0.63
C GLY A 202 4.45 -11.12 -0.97
N ILE A 203 5.34 -11.00 -1.95
CA ILE A 203 5.74 -9.71 -2.52
C ILE A 203 4.51 -9.09 -3.19
N ILE A 204 4.12 -7.91 -2.71
CA ILE A 204 2.91 -7.24 -3.20
C ILE A 204 3.23 -6.53 -4.52
N LEU A 205 2.47 -6.85 -5.56
CA LEU A 205 2.43 -6.11 -6.81
C LEU A 205 1.13 -5.33 -6.89
N GLY A 206 1.20 -4.12 -7.43
CA GLY A 206 0.02 -3.28 -7.60
C GLY A 206 0.29 -2.13 -8.54
N ALA A 207 -0.71 -1.32 -8.77
CA ALA A 207 -0.64 -0.15 -9.62
C ALA A 207 0.19 1.01 -9.02
N SER A 208 0.74 0.87 -7.83
CA SER A 208 1.60 1.87 -7.19
C SER A 208 3.05 1.43 -7.21
N SER A 209 3.94 2.33 -7.61
CA SER A 209 5.39 2.11 -7.74
C SER A 209 6.12 1.79 -6.42
N ASN A 210 5.45 1.85 -5.29
CA ASN A 210 6.10 1.72 -3.99
C ASN A 210 6.22 0.26 -3.49
N PHE A 211 5.57 -0.69 -4.18
CA PHE A 211 5.54 -2.09 -3.72
C PHE A 211 6.67 -2.98 -4.24
N THR A 212 7.41 -2.56 -5.30
CA THR A 212 8.53 -3.37 -5.82
C THR A 212 9.60 -2.52 -6.49
N SER A 213 10.71 -2.22 -5.82
CA SER A 213 11.84 -1.52 -6.45
C SER A 213 12.53 -2.34 -7.55
N VAL A 214 12.47 -3.67 -7.47
CA VAL A 214 13.18 -4.54 -8.43
C VAL A 214 12.45 -4.62 -9.77
N LEU A 215 11.12 -4.61 -9.77
CA LEU A 215 10.32 -4.74 -10.99
C LEU A 215 9.81 -3.39 -11.54
N ASP A 216 9.79 -2.34 -10.74
CA ASP A 216 9.35 -1.02 -11.20
C ASP A 216 10.17 -0.49 -12.40
N PRO A 217 11.52 -0.54 -12.41
CA PRO A 217 12.30 -0.14 -13.58
C PRO A 217 11.98 -0.99 -14.82
N VAL A 218 11.76 -2.30 -14.62
CA VAL A 218 11.39 -3.23 -15.69
C VAL A 218 10.04 -2.85 -16.29
N PHE A 219 9.04 -2.58 -15.44
CA PHE A 219 7.73 -2.14 -15.90
C PHE A 219 7.77 -0.80 -16.62
N ASP A 220 8.58 0.15 -16.13
CA ASP A 220 8.78 1.45 -16.79
C ASP A 220 9.42 1.30 -18.18
N ASP A 221 10.42 0.42 -18.32
CA ASP A 221 11.06 0.17 -19.61
C ASP A 221 10.10 -0.50 -20.60
N ILE A 222 9.37 -1.52 -20.16
CA ILE A 222 8.39 -2.22 -21.00
C ILE A 222 7.25 -1.26 -21.41
N ALA A 223 6.73 -0.46 -20.49
CA ALA A 223 5.70 0.52 -20.80
C ALA A 223 6.14 1.54 -21.86
N ASN A 224 7.43 1.89 -21.85
CA ASN A 224 8.06 2.80 -22.79
C ASN A 224 8.64 2.13 -24.04
N ARG A 225 8.45 0.81 -24.20
CA ARG A 225 9.00 0.01 -25.31
C ARG A 225 10.51 0.10 -25.40
N ARG A 226 11.19 0.15 -24.26
CA ARG A 226 12.65 0.10 -24.17
C ARG A 226 13.10 -1.33 -23.93
N ASP A 227 14.34 -1.62 -24.32
CA ASP A 227 15.02 -2.82 -23.90
C ASP A 227 15.20 -2.79 -22.38
N THR A 228 15.05 -3.92 -21.73
CA THR A 228 15.18 -4.00 -20.28
C THR A 228 15.90 -5.26 -19.83
N VAL A 229 16.51 -5.19 -18.67
CA VAL A 229 17.20 -6.31 -18.04
C VAL A 229 16.47 -6.67 -16.76
N VAL A 230 15.97 -7.90 -16.69
CA VAL A 230 15.36 -8.44 -15.47
C VAL A 230 16.45 -9.13 -14.67
N PRO A 231 16.74 -8.70 -13.44
CA PRO A 231 17.68 -9.41 -12.60
C PRO A 231 17.31 -10.89 -12.45
N ALA A 232 18.28 -11.77 -12.46
CA ALA A 232 18.03 -13.20 -12.30
C ALA A 232 17.97 -13.58 -10.82
N THR A 233 17.03 -14.44 -10.45
CA THR A 233 17.04 -15.12 -9.15
C THR A 233 16.91 -16.61 -9.33
N ARG A 234 17.59 -17.40 -8.50
CA ARG A 234 17.43 -18.86 -8.49
C ARG A 234 16.23 -19.28 -7.67
N ASP A 235 16.00 -18.58 -6.58
CA ASP A 235 14.94 -18.88 -5.63
C ASP A 235 13.62 -18.28 -6.09
N ARG A 236 12.54 -18.93 -5.67
CA ARG A 236 11.20 -18.45 -5.93
C ARG A 236 10.70 -17.65 -4.72
N CYS A 237 10.00 -16.57 -5.02
CA CYS A 237 9.20 -15.85 -4.05
C CYS A 237 7.72 -15.96 -4.45
N THR A 238 6.84 -15.82 -3.48
CA THR A 238 5.42 -15.69 -3.76
C THR A 238 5.10 -14.23 -4.05
N PHE A 239 4.41 -14.00 -5.14
CA PHE A 239 3.85 -12.68 -5.46
C PHE A 239 2.35 -12.67 -5.17
N VAL A 240 1.81 -11.50 -4.88
CA VAL A 240 0.38 -11.30 -4.64
C VAL A 240 -0.06 -9.93 -5.15
N TYR A 241 -1.22 -9.87 -5.79
CA TYR A 241 -1.77 -8.59 -6.23
C TYR A 241 -2.40 -7.84 -5.05
N ILE A 242 -2.25 -6.53 -5.02
CA ILE A 242 -2.70 -5.69 -3.90
C ILE A 242 -4.20 -5.88 -3.58
N ASN A 243 -5.05 -6.12 -4.58
CA ASN A 243 -6.48 -6.34 -4.33
C ASN A 243 -6.73 -7.60 -3.48
N ASP A 244 -5.97 -8.67 -3.71
CA ASP A 244 -6.07 -9.88 -2.90
C ASP A 244 -5.62 -9.64 -1.47
N VAL A 245 -4.63 -8.76 -1.26
CA VAL A 245 -4.18 -8.35 0.08
C VAL A 245 -5.27 -7.53 0.78
N LEU A 246 -5.85 -6.53 0.10
CA LEU A 246 -6.95 -5.72 0.65
C LEU A 246 -8.17 -6.59 0.98
N LYS A 247 -8.52 -7.54 0.11
CA LYS A 247 -9.55 -8.56 0.36
C LYS A 247 -9.24 -9.36 1.62
N ALA A 248 -8.01 -9.87 1.75
CA ALA A 248 -7.59 -10.64 2.92
C ALA A 248 -7.67 -9.81 4.23
N ILE A 249 -7.33 -8.51 4.18
CA ILE A 249 -7.48 -7.63 5.36
C ILE A 249 -8.96 -7.48 5.75
N VAL A 250 -9.85 -7.29 4.79
CA VAL A 250 -11.30 -7.24 5.08
C VAL A 250 -11.79 -8.56 5.69
N PHE A 251 -11.34 -9.69 5.16
CA PHE A 251 -11.66 -11.01 5.73
C PHE A 251 -11.06 -11.21 7.13
N ALA A 252 -9.85 -10.70 7.40
CA ALA A 252 -9.25 -10.73 8.73
C ALA A 252 -10.09 -9.96 9.77
N MET A 253 -10.75 -8.88 9.35
CA MET A 253 -11.69 -8.15 10.21
C MET A 253 -13.01 -8.91 10.43
N THR A 254 -13.49 -9.66 9.43
CA THR A 254 -14.91 -10.07 9.38
C THR A 254 -15.17 -11.58 9.42
N ASN A 255 -14.32 -12.39 8.80
CA ASN A 255 -14.60 -13.80 8.52
C ASN A 255 -13.53 -14.76 9.00
N LEU A 256 -12.24 -14.37 8.97
CA LEU A 256 -11.17 -15.28 9.36
C LEU A 256 -11.20 -15.58 10.85
N GLU A 257 -10.65 -16.73 11.22
CA GLU A 257 -10.51 -17.13 12.62
C GLU A 257 -9.62 -16.15 13.39
N GLU A 258 -10.03 -15.84 14.60
CA GLU A 258 -9.29 -14.98 15.51
C GLU A 258 -8.06 -15.70 16.09
N ASN A 259 -7.04 -14.93 16.44
CA ASN A 259 -5.78 -15.46 16.98
C ASN A 259 -5.08 -16.47 16.07
N ALA A 260 -5.30 -16.36 14.76
CA ALA A 260 -4.72 -17.22 13.75
C ALA A 260 -3.77 -16.48 12.81
N VAL A 261 -2.86 -17.24 12.20
CA VAL A 261 -1.91 -16.74 11.20
C VAL A 261 -2.27 -17.31 9.83
N TYR A 262 -2.25 -16.48 8.80
CA TYR A 262 -2.54 -16.85 7.42
C TYR A 262 -1.49 -16.31 6.47
N ASN A 263 -0.98 -17.15 5.58
CA ASN A 263 -0.23 -16.73 4.43
C ASN A 263 -1.16 -16.24 3.32
N VAL A 264 -0.77 -15.15 2.65
CA VAL A 264 -1.53 -14.51 1.57
C VAL A 264 -0.64 -14.42 0.33
N GLY A 265 -0.80 -15.34 -0.59
CA GLY A 265 -0.06 -15.38 -1.87
C GLY A 265 -1.04 -15.43 -3.04
N GLY A 266 -0.63 -14.90 -4.19
CA GLY A 266 -1.42 -14.98 -5.41
C GLY A 266 -1.57 -16.43 -5.92
N LYS A 267 -2.58 -16.66 -6.73
CA LYS A 267 -2.86 -17.97 -7.33
C LYS A 267 -1.71 -18.37 -8.27
N ASN A 268 -1.02 -19.47 -7.98
CA ASN A 268 0.12 -19.97 -8.76
C ASN A 268 1.24 -18.93 -8.96
N CYS A 269 1.45 -18.05 -7.99
CA CYS A 269 2.38 -16.92 -8.07
C CYS A 269 3.73 -17.19 -7.40
N ASN A 270 4.16 -18.44 -7.23
CA ASN A 270 5.50 -18.80 -6.77
C ASN A 270 6.46 -18.77 -7.98
N ALA A 271 7.17 -17.67 -8.16
CA ALA A 271 8.02 -17.43 -9.32
C ALA A 271 9.42 -16.92 -8.94
N SER A 272 10.41 -17.22 -9.79
CA SER A 272 11.69 -16.52 -9.82
C SER A 272 11.62 -15.32 -10.79
N LEU A 273 12.56 -14.38 -10.70
CA LEU A 273 12.61 -13.26 -11.65
C LEU A 273 12.84 -13.74 -13.10
N ILE A 274 13.56 -14.86 -13.29
CA ILE A 274 13.71 -15.47 -14.61
C ILE A 274 12.35 -15.92 -15.18
N MET A 275 11.49 -16.50 -14.34
CA MET A 275 10.13 -16.89 -14.76
C MET A 275 9.29 -15.65 -15.09
N ILE A 276 9.43 -14.59 -14.31
CA ILE A 276 8.74 -13.31 -14.58
C ILE A 276 9.22 -12.74 -15.92
N ALA A 277 10.53 -12.76 -16.21
CA ALA A 277 11.06 -12.30 -17.49
C ALA A 277 10.48 -13.10 -18.66
N ALA A 278 10.34 -14.43 -18.53
CA ALA A 278 9.72 -15.26 -19.56
C ALA A 278 8.24 -14.87 -19.79
N VAL A 279 7.47 -14.70 -18.73
CA VAL A 279 6.07 -14.27 -18.83
C VAL A 279 5.96 -12.87 -19.45
N LEU A 280 6.84 -11.95 -19.08
CA LEU A 280 6.88 -10.61 -19.67
C LEU A 280 7.22 -10.65 -21.17
N ASN A 281 8.14 -11.51 -21.59
CA ASN A 281 8.44 -11.73 -23.00
C ASN A 281 7.22 -12.24 -23.79
N ASP A 282 6.47 -13.17 -23.22
CA ASP A 282 5.26 -13.70 -23.86
C ASP A 282 4.15 -12.63 -23.98
N ILE A 283 4.02 -11.76 -22.96
CA ILE A 283 3.02 -10.68 -22.96
C ILE A 283 3.39 -9.59 -23.98
N TYR A 284 4.66 -9.24 -24.10
CA TYR A 284 5.09 -8.06 -24.86
C TYR A 284 5.68 -8.36 -26.22
N GLY A 285 6.15 -9.60 -26.48
CA GLY A 285 6.66 -10.04 -27.76
C GLY A 285 7.77 -9.10 -28.29
N SER A 286 7.81 -8.90 -29.59
CA SER A 286 8.87 -8.18 -30.33
C SER A 286 8.91 -6.64 -30.14
N ARG A 287 8.42 -6.10 -29.03
CA ARG A 287 8.37 -4.63 -28.81
C ARG A 287 9.59 -4.04 -28.11
N GLY A 288 10.51 -4.87 -27.69
CA GLY A 288 11.77 -4.61 -27.01
C GLY A 288 12.41 -5.94 -26.64
N THR A 289 13.69 -5.92 -26.27
CA THR A 289 14.38 -7.12 -25.76
C THR A 289 14.25 -7.15 -24.23
N ILE A 290 13.95 -8.34 -23.70
CA ILE A 290 14.00 -8.60 -22.26
C ILE A 290 15.12 -9.60 -22.03
N GLU A 291 16.19 -9.15 -21.38
CA GLU A 291 17.35 -9.97 -21.09
C GLU A 291 17.39 -10.36 -19.60
N SER A 292 17.99 -11.52 -19.32
CA SER A 292 18.28 -11.90 -17.94
C SER A 292 19.60 -11.28 -17.50
N GLY A 293 19.56 -10.49 -16.43
CA GLY A 293 20.72 -9.84 -15.84
C GLY A 293 21.47 -10.72 -14.83
N ASP A 294 22.33 -10.06 -14.08
CA ASP A 294 23.09 -10.70 -13.00
C ASP A 294 22.18 -11.24 -11.91
N PHE A 295 22.68 -12.26 -11.19
CA PHE A 295 21.94 -12.83 -10.08
C PHE A 295 21.82 -11.85 -8.93
N THR A 296 20.59 -11.70 -8.41
CA THR A 296 20.29 -10.97 -7.19
C THR A 296 19.50 -11.85 -6.23
N GLU A 297 19.53 -11.51 -4.95
CA GLU A 297 18.63 -12.11 -3.95
C GLU A 297 17.39 -11.23 -3.83
N LEU A 298 16.21 -11.85 -3.84
CA LEU A 298 14.96 -11.15 -3.50
C LEU A 298 14.74 -11.21 -1.99
N ASP A 299 14.30 -10.09 -1.44
CA ASP A 299 13.82 -10.03 -0.07
C ASP A 299 12.45 -10.70 0.03
N GLY A 300 12.43 -11.94 0.50
CA GLY A 300 11.21 -12.73 0.67
C GLY A 300 11.42 -14.20 0.36
N CYS A 301 10.35 -14.96 0.41
CA CYS A 301 10.37 -16.39 0.13
C CYS A 301 9.07 -16.88 -0.51
N ALA A 302 9.08 -18.13 -0.97
CA ALA A 302 7.86 -18.81 -1.38
C ALA A 302 7.06 -19.24 -0.16
N ILE A 303 5.76 -18.92 -0.13
CA ILE A 303 4.83 -19.23 0.96
C ILE A 303 3.66 -20.10 0.49
N ASN A 304 3.13 -20.92 1.38
CA ASN A 304 1.96 -21.73 1.14
C ASN A 304 0.71 -21.01 1.66
N SER A 305 -0.20 -20.65 0.77
CA SER A 305 -1.43 -19.90 1.08
C SER A 305 -2.70 -20.79 1.10
N ASN A 306 -2.57 -22.12 1.20
CA ASN A 306 -3.72 -23.02 1.18
C ASN A 306 -4.67 -22.77 2.35
N LYS A 307 -4.14 -22.39 3.53
CA LYS A 307 -4.95 -22.17 4.73
C LYS A 307 -5.97 -21.04 4.54
N ILE A 308 -5.59 -19.92 3.93
CA ILE A 308 -6.51 -18.80 3.71
C ILE A 308 -7.56 -19.15 2.65
N SER A 309 -7.18 -19.93 1.64
CA SER A 309 -8.09 -20.32 0.56
C SER A 309 -9.24 -21.21 1.04
N VAL A 310 -9.01 -22.07 2.04
CA VAL A 310 -10.06 -22.90 2.67
C VAL A 310 -11.09 -22.04 3.40
N ASN A 311 -10.74 -20.82 3.80
CA ASN A 311 -11.60 -19.89 4.54
C ASN A 311 -12.32 -18.88 3.61
N GLU A 312 -12.63 -19.27 2.39
CA GLU A 312 -13.38 -18.47 1.38
C GLU A 312 -12.67 -17.18 0.95
N CYS A 313 -11.44 -16.97 1.38
CA CYS A 313 -10.60 -15.85 0.98
C CYS A 313 -9.52 -16.31 0.00
N THR A 314 -9.94 -16.81 -1.16
CA THR A 314 -9.01 -17.27 -2.20
C THR A 314 -8.48 -16.07 -2.96
N PRO A 315 -7.15 -15.92 -3.07
CA PRO A 315 -6.55 -14.98 -4.01
C PRO A 315 -6.92 -15.37 -5.45
N ASP A 316 -7.42 -14.43 -6.22
CA ASP A 316 -8.01 -14.72 -7.53
C ASP A 316 -7.07 -14.35 -8.70
N ILE A 317 -6.11 -13.48 -8.47
CA ILE A 317 -5.23 -12.93 -9.51
C ILE A 317 -3.99 -13.83 -9.66
N ASP A 318 -3.79 -14.36 -10.87
CA ASP A 318 -2.58 -15.09 -11.23
C ASP A 318 -1.43 -14.16 -11.66
N LEU A 319 -0.23 -14.72 -11.81
CA LEU A 319 0.98 -13.95 -12.11
C LEU A 319 0.87 -13.19 -13.44
N GLU A 320 0.37 -13.83 -14.49
CA GLU A 320 0.28 -13.21 -15.82
C GLU A 320 -0.69 -12.03 -15.82
N THR A 321 -1.86 -12.19 -15.22
CA THR A 321 -2.86 -11.14 -15.05
C THR A 321 -2.32 -9.97 -14.23
N MET A 322 -1.63 -10.26 -13.13
CA MET A 322 -1.01 -9.26 -12.25
C MET A 322 0.01 -8.43 -13.01
N LEU A 323 0.92 -9.06 -13.75
CA LEU A 323 1.95 -8.39 -14.55
C LEU A 323 1.31 -7.51 -15.64
N LYS A 324 0.29 -8.02 -16.34
CA LYS A 324 -0.47 -7.25 -17.34
C LYS A 324 -1.09 -5.98 -16.73
N ILE A 325 -1.74 -6.09 -15.58
CA ILE A 325 -2.35 -4.95 -14.90
C ILE A 325 -1.29 -3.91 -14.53
N CYS A 326 -0.19 -4.32 -13.92
CA CYS A 326 0.90 -3.41 -13.52
C CYS A 326 1.45 -2.62 -14.72
N ILE A 327 1.69 -3.29 -15.84
CA ILE A 327 2.21 -2.63 -17.03
C ILE A 327 1.17 -1.72 -17.67
N MET A 328 -0.10 -2.14 -17.73
CA MET A 328 -1.17 -1.30 -18.28
C MET A 328 -1.35 -0.02 -17.47
N ASP A 329 -1.24 -0.09 -16.15
CA ASP A 329 -1.30 1.09 -15.29
C ASP A 329 -0.11 2.03 -15.55
N LYS A 330 1.10 1.51 -15.64
CA LYS A 330 2.29 2.30 -16.02
C LYS A 330 2.10 2.96 -17.38
N MET A 331 1.63 2.23 -18.39
CA MET A 331 1.37 2.77 -19.73
C MET A 331 0.31 3.87 -19.74
N LYS A 332 -0.70 3.80 -18.87
CA LYS A 332 -1.74 4.84 -18.79
C LYS A 332 -1.26 6.06 -18.02
N SER A 333 -0.59 5.86 -16.90
CA SER A 333 -0.02 6.96 -16.10
C SER A 333 0.99 7.78 -16.92
N GLU A 334 1.80 7.13 -17.76
CA GLU A 334 2.71 7.83 -18.66
C GLU A 334 2.01 8.53 -19.83
N LYS A 335 0.88 7.99 -20.33
CA LYS A 335 0.09 8.70 -21.37
C LYS A 335 -0.53 9.97 -20.83
N VAL A 336 -0.94 10.00 -19.56
CA VAL A 336 -1.39 11.22 -18.89
C VAL A 336 -0.24 12.22 -18.74
N LEU A 337 1.00 11.73 -18.55
CA LEU A 337 2.21 12.56 -18.54
C LEU A 337 2.75 12.89 -19.96
N ARG A 338 2.39 12.11 -20.98
CA ARG A 338 2.67 12.37 -22.39
C ARG A 338 1.60 13.22 -23.06
N ILE A 339 1.22 14.32 -22.47
CA ILE A 339 0.78 15.47 -23.25
C ILE A 339 1.98 15.83 -24.13
N PRO A 340 1.80 15.94 -25.46
CA PRO A 340 2.94 16.14 -26.38
C PRO A 340 3.81 17.28 -25.88
N HIS A 341 5.09 17.03 -25.71
CA HIS A 341 6.08 18.07 -25.48
C HIS A 341 6.23 18.97 -26.69
N SER A 342 5.25 19.81 -26.99
CA SER A 342 5.54 21.15 -27.41
C SER A 342 5.74 21.93 -26.11
N HIS A 343 6.99 22.09 -25.69
CA HIS A 343 7.35 22.83 -24.48
C HIS A 343 6.65 24.18 -24.39
N GLU A 344 6.40 24.81 -25.53
CA GLU A 344 5.71 26.10 -25.63
C GLU A 344 4.21 26.01 -25.28
N ARG A 345 3.43 25.08 -25.84
CA ARG A 345 1.99 24.98 -25.52
C ARG A 345 1.68 24.54 -24.08
N ARG A 346 2.57 23.82 -23.44
CA ARG A 346 2.39 23.42 -22.04
C ARG A 346 2.70 24.54 -21.07
N LEU A 347 3.69 25.37 -21.39
CA LEU A 347 3.98 26.59 -20.63
C LEU A 347 2.81 27.57 -20.76
N ASP A 348 2.27 27.78 -21.95
CA ASP A 348 1.13 28.67 -22.18
C ASP A 348 -0.10 28.22 -21.40
N SER A 349 -0.46 26.94 -21.42
CA SER A 349 -1.59 26.40 -20.66
C SER A 349 -1.39 26.51 -19.14
N ILE A 350 -0.17 26.28 -18.64
CA ILE A 350 0.17 26.47 -17.23
C ILE A 350 0.10 27.94 -16.85
N HIS A 351 0.60 28.82 -17.71
CA HIS A 351 0.54 30.27 -17.51
C HIS A 351 -0.90 30.78 -17.53
N GLU A 352 -1.76 30.28 -18.43
CA GLU A 352 -3.19 30.61 -18.44
C GLU A 352 -3.91 30.20 -17.15
N ILE A 353 -3.64 28.98 -16.65
CA ILE A 353 -4.21 28.50 -15.38
C ILE A 353 -3.69 29.34 -14.20
N GLN A 354 -2.37 29.64 -14.17
CA GLN A 354 -1.77 30.46 -13.14
C GLN A 354 -2.32 31.90 -13.16
N LEU A 355 -2.48 32.48 -14.35
CA LEU A 355 -3.07 33.80 -14.53
C LEU A 355 -4.52 33.84 -14.08
N ALA A 356 -5.34 32.85 -14.47
CA ALA A 356 -6.72 32.75 -14.03
C ALA A 356 -6.85 32.63 -12.49
N PHE A 357 -5.96 31.85 -11.86
CA PHE A 357 -5.90 31.72 -10.41
C PHE A 357 -5.51 33.04 -9.73
N LEU A 358 -4.57 33.76 -10.32
CA LEU A 358 -4.08 35.05 -9.84
C LEU A 358 -5.16 36.12 -9.93
N LEU A 359 -5.89 36.16 -11.05
CA LEU A 359 -7.00 37.10 -11.26
C LEU A 359 -8.17 36.83 -10.29
N GLU A 360 -8.50 35.58 -10.03
CA GLU A 360 -9.52 35.24 -9.06
C GLU A 360 -9.09 35.55 -7.62
N THR A 361 -7.82 35.33 -7.30
CA THR A 361 -7.24 35.73 -6.00
C THR A 361 -7.31 37.23 -5.82
N ASP A 362 -6.92 38.01 -6.84
CA ASP A 362 -7.01 39.50 -6.82
C ASP A 362 -8.47 39.95 -6.63
N ARG A 363 -9.40 39.34 -7.36
CA ARG A 363 -10.82 39.63 -7.23
C ARG A 363 -11.35 39.41 -5.80
N ILE A 364 -10.96 38.28 -5.17
CA ILE A 364 -11.35 37.94 -3.78
C ILE A 364 -10.71 38.93 -2.81
N CYS A 365 -9.41 39.19 -2.95
CA CYS A 365 -8.66 40.10 -2.09
C CYS A 365 -9.23 41.53 -2.15
N ARG A 366 -9.55 42.05 -3.34
CA ARG A 366 -10.22 43.35 -3.50
C ARG A 366 -11.61 43.37 -2.85
N LYS A 367 -12.40 42.30 -3.04
CA LYS A 367 -13.74 42.20 -2.46
C LYS A 367 -13.71 42.26 -0.93
N HIS A 368 -12.70 41.67 -0.31
CA HIS A 368 -12.56 41.55 1.14
C HIS A 368 -11.55 42.50 1.77
N ASN A 369 -11.02 43.48 0.96
CA ASN A 369 -10.03 44.46 1.37
C ASN A 369 -8.76 43.85 1.99
N ILE A 370 -8.31 42.70 1.42
CA ILE A 370 -7.11 41.98 1.83
C ILE A 370 -5.93 42.46 0.99
N LYS A 371 -4.89 42.95 1.66
CA LYS A 371 -3.63 43.30 0.98
C LYS A 371 -2.80 42.06 0.75
N TYR A 372 -2.34 41.86 -0.47
CA TYR A 372 -1.45 40.78 -0.84
C TYR A 372 -0.32 41.26 -1.75
N PHE A 373 0.73 40.48 -1.90
CA PHE A 373 1.84 40.77 -2.82
C PHE A 373 2.31 39.47 -3.49
N LEU A 374 2.86 39.63 -4.70
CA LEU A 374 3.50 38.53 -5.42
C LEU A 374 4.91 38.31 -4.88
N GLY A 375 5.27 37.07 -4.57
CA GLY A 375 6.59 36.71 -4.07
C GLY A 375 7.25 35.59 -4.86
N GLY A 376 8.56 35.44 -4.76
CA GLY A 376 9.31 34.33 -5.31
C GLY A 376 9.22 34.20 -6.85
N GLY A 377 9.01 32.94 -7.30
CA GLY A 377 8.98 32.64 -8.74
C GLY A 377 7.83 33.28 -9.50
N THR A 378 6.69 33.52 -8.85
CA THR A 378 5.52 34.17 -9.47
C THR A 378 5.82 35.63 -9.84
N LEU A 379 6.52 36.34 -8.98
CA LEU A 379 6.96 37.73 -9.25
C LEU A 379 7.99 37.79 -10.39
N LEU A 380 8.95 36.86 -10.40
CA LEU A 380 9.95 36.75 -11.45
C LEU A 380 9.33 36.43 -12.82
N GLY A 381 8.32 35.58 -12.85
CA GLY A 381 7.56 35.26 -14.04
C GLY A 381 6.81 36.48 -14.60
N ALA A 382 6.12 37.22 -13.73
CA ALA A 382 5.37 38.41 -14.11
C ALA A 382 6.25 39.57 -14.60
N ILE A 383 7.53 39.63 -14.22
CA ILE A 383 8.49 40.70 -14.68
C ILE A 383 9.15 40.32 -16.00
N ARG A 384 9.28 39.02 -16.32
CA ARG A 384 9.95 38.51 -17.53
C ARG A 384 9.03 38.40 -18.76
N HIS A 385 7.73 38.50 -18.57
CA HIS A 385 6.68 38.49 -19.61
C HIS A 385 5.79 39.73 -19.48
#